data_737079e1de345d12faab20dc672785b7
#
_entry.id   737079e1de345d12faab20dc672785b7
#
_cell.length_a   1.000
_cell.length_b   1.000
_cell.length_c   1.000
_cell.angle_alpha   90.00
_cell.angle_beta   90.00
_cell.angle_gamma   90.00
#
_symmetry.space_group_name_H-M   'P 1'
#
loop_
_entity.id
_entity.type
_entity.pdbx_description
1 polymer ?
#
loop_
_entity_poly.entity_id
_entity_poly.type
_entity_poly.pdbx_seq_one_letter_code
_entity_poly.pdbx_strand_id
1 'polypeptide(L)'
;MKTLVRVIPLVAVCLALCLTAPLPRCMSAPRSGPGEVRILMMMGDNVGGYHYFTSDVWEQNGWRLTSAGLEPTLNPCSLGVPFHVDTLITEITDLTDYDCLAIMQSVAYDGTSHDDLLASPEALALVSQAVSEGLLVVATCGGVRVLAAAGVLEGVVVTGYAAYSQEYIDAGAIYMGDNVPPVLDGNILTSAHGRYYCHQISETMRQYFAGQLAAGPGK
;
A
#
# COMPACT_ATOMS: atom_id res chain seq x y z
N MET A 1 -29.34 63.88 -1.11
CA MET A 1 -28.87 62.63 -0.56
C MET A 1 -28.67 61.66 -1.72
N LYS A 2 -27.43 61.41 -2.12
CA LYS A 2 -27.08 60.46 -3.22
C LYS A 2 -26.54 59.18 -2.59
N THR A 3 -27.33 58.13 -2.74
CA THR A 3 -26.97 56.77 -2.23
C THR A 3 -25.94 56.12 -3.18
N LEU A 4 -24.74 55.90 -2.71
CA LEU A 4 -23.67 55.26 -3.46
C LEU A 4 -23.82 53.74 -3.30
N VAL A 5 -24.28 53.04 -4.34
CA VAL A 5 -24.29 51.55 -4.40
C VAL A 5 -22.88 51.11 -4.74
N ARG A 6 -22.21 50.45 -3.78
CA ARG A 6 -20.92 49.76 -4.00
C ARG A 6 -21.17 48.45 -4.75
N VAL A 7 -20.82 48.39 -6.01
CA VAL A 7 -20.72 47.16 -6.77
C VAL A 7 -19.40 46.47 -6.38
N ILE A 8 -19.50 45.39 -5.65
CA ILE A 8 -18.32 44.49 -5.37
C ILE A 8 -18.10 43.67 -6.63
N PRO A 9 -16.90 43.67 -7.24
CA PRO A 9 -16.66 42.92 -8.45
C PRO A 9 -16.65 41.41 -8.14
N LEU A 10 -17.51 40.68 -8.84
CA LEU A 10 -17.73 39.23 -8.79
C LEU A 10 -16.50 38.41 -9.23
N VAL A 11 -15.38 39.04 -9.55
CA VAL A 11 -14.16 38.41 -10.09
C VAL A 11 -13.27 37.81 -8.98
N ALA A 12 -13.44 38.22 -7.72
CA ALA A 12 -12.60 37.78 -6.62
C ALA A 12 -12.99 36.39 -6.04
N VAL A 13 -14.19 35.90 -6.35
CA VAL A 13 -14.70 34.62 -5.79
C VAL A 13 -14.27 33.40 -6.61
N CYS A 14 -13.99 33.57 -7.92
CA CYS A 14 -13.59 32.45 -8.77
C CYS A 14 -12.10 32.01 -8.60
N LEU A 15 -11.23 32.85 -8.02
CA LEU A 15 -9.81 32.51 -7.85
C LEU A 15 -9.54 31.70 -6.57
N ALA A 16 -10.45 31.70 -5.60
CA ALA A 16 -10.26 30.95 -4.34
C ALA A 16 -10.71 29.50 -4.39
N LEU A 17 -11.49 29.10 -5.39
CA LEU A 17 -11.99 27.73 -5.56
C LEU A 17 -11.05 26.81 -6.39
N CYS A 18 -10.02 27.37 -7.03
CA CYS A 18 -9.05 26.58 -7.81
C CYS A 18 -7.84 26.06 -7.01
N LEU A 19 -7.72 26.40 -5.71
CA LEU A 19 -6.56 26.05 -4.88
C LEU A 19 -6.76 24.80 -4.00
N THR A 20 -7.92 24.13 -4.07
CA THR A 20 -8.21 22.94 -3.29
C THR A 20 -8.47 21.67 -4.12
N ALA A 21 -8.26 21.74 -5.44
CA ALA A 21 -8.25 20.51 -6.23
C ALA A 21 -6.97 19.72 -5.90
N PRO A 22 -7.09 18.46 -5.45
CA PRO A 22 -5.90 17.62 -5.29
C PRO A 22 -5.19 17.60 -6.65
N LEU A 23 -3.89 17.89 -6.65
CA LEU A 23 -3.06 17.78 -7.85
C LEU A 23 -3.23 16.36 -8.39
N PRO A 24 -3.41 16.17 -9.72
CA PRO A 24 -3.46 14.85 -10.29
C PRO A 24 -2.19 14.12 -9.86
N ARG A 25 -2.34 12.98 -9.17
CA ARG A 25 -1.21 12.11 -8.83
C ARG A 25 -0.48 11.80 -10.14
N CYS A 26 0.71 12.35 -10.29
CA CYS A 26 1.56 12.07 -11.43
C CYS A 26 2.00 10.61 -11.29
N MET A 27 1.39 9.72 -12.07
CA MET A 27 1.81 8.33 -12.10
C MET A 27 3.12 8.27 -12.87
N SER A 28 4.18 7.95 -12.14
CA SER A 28 5.41 7.50 -12.76
C SER A 28 5.12 6.17 -13.50
N ALA A 29 5.56 6.07 -14.75
CA ALA A 29 5.56 4.79 -15.46
C ALA A 29 6.33 3.74 -14.63
N PRO A 30 5.96 2.44 -14.70
CA PRO A 30 6.70 1.38 -14.04
C PRO A 30 8.21 1.54 -14.31
N ARG A 31 9.02 1.50 -13.27
CA ARG A 31 10.48 1.74 -13.36
C ARG A 31 11.23 0.61 -14.06
N SER A 32 10.63 -0.61 -14.07
CA SER A 32 11.20 -1.76 -14.77
C SER A 32 10.77 -1.77 -16.23
N GLY A 33 11.75 -1.76 -17.14
CA GLY A 33 11.57 -2.24 -18.52
C GLY A 33 11.21 -3.73 -18.54
N PRO A 34 11.20 -4.43 -19.68
CA PRO A 34 10.96 -5.86 -19.77
C PRO A 34 12.07 -6.66 -19.07
N GLY A 35 12.22 -6.50 -17.79
CA GLY A 35 13.21 -7.04 -16.89
C GLY A 35 12.55 -7.63 -15.65
N GLU A 36 13.37 -8.19 -14.79
CA GLU A 36 13.01 -8.80 -13.52
C GLU A 36 12.36 -7.77 -12.59
N VAL A 37 11.10 -7.99 -12.20
CA VAL A 37 10.41 -7.15 -11.18
C VAL A 37 11.04 -7.43 -9.81
N ARG A 38 11.35 -6.37 -9.06
CA ARG A 38 12.00 -6.43 -7.75
C ARG A 38 11.02 -5.97 -6.67
N ILE A 39 10.71 -6.85 -5.75
CA ILE A 39 9.70 -6.64 -4.70
C ILE A 39 10.41 -6.60 -3.35
N LEU A 40 10.21 -5.50 -2.62
CA LEU A 40 10.56 -5.39 -1.22
C LEU A 40 9.38 -5.87 -0.38
N MET A 41 9.55 -6.96 0.35
CA MET A 41 8.53 -7.51 1.24
C MET A 41 8.74 -6.98 2.65
N MET A 42 7.92 -6.05 3.10
CA MET A 42 7.89 -5.57 4.48
C MET A 42 7.13 -6.58 5.34
N MET A 43 7.80 -7.09 6.36
CA MET A 43 7.31 -8.15 7.21
C MET A 43 7.38 -7.71 8.68
N GLY A 44 6.26 -7.79 9.38
CA GLY A 44 6.20 -7.60 10.83
C GLY A 44 6.41 -8.92 11.58
N ASP A 45 6.53 -8.82 12.90
CA ASP A 45 6.45 -9.97 13.79
C ASP A 45 5.15 -10.76 13.56
N ASN A 46 5.12 -12.00 13.98
CA ASN A 46 4.01 -12.93 13.70
C ASN A 46 3.78 -13.18 12.20
N VAL A 47 4.84 -13.07 11.41
CA VAL A 47 4.82 -13.49 10.03
C VAL A 47 4.43 -14.97 9.99
N GLY A 48 3.31 -15.29 9.36
CA GLY A 48 2.82 -16.65 9.28
C GLY A 48 3.18 -17.32 7.99
N GLY A 49 3.06 -18.65 7.95
CA GLY A 49 3.26 -19.44 6.73
C GLY A 49 2.40 -18.99 5.54
N TYR A 50 1.43 -18.11 5.78
CA TYR A 50 0.55 -17.61 4.70
C TYR A 50 1.24 -16.68 3.71
N HIS A 51 2.35 -16.02 4.08
CA HIS A 51 3.10 -15.21 3.13
C HIS A 51 3.68 -16.06 2.00
N TYR A 52 4.04 -17.33 2.26
CA TYR A 52 4.56 -18.24 1.25
C TYR A 52 3.60 -18.45 0.08
N PHE A 53 2.29 -18.48 0.31
CA PHE A 53 1.32 -18.62 -0.79
C PHE A 53 1.43 -17.47 -1.81
N THR A 54 1.78 -16.28 -1.34
CA THR A 54 1.93 -15.12 -2.22
C THR A 54 3.34 -15.06 -2.81
N SER A 55 4.37 -15.23 -1.99
CA SER A 55 5.77 -15.18 -2.43
C SER A 55 6.11 -16.29 -3.42
N ASP A 56 5.63 -17.52 -3.21
CA ASP A 56 5.84 -18.63 -4.15
C ASP A 56 5.30 -18.32 -5.55
N VAL A 57 4.09 -17.69 -5.64
CA VAL A 57 3.52 -17.29 -6.92
C VAL A 57 4.36 -16.19 -7.58
N TRP A 58 4.90 -15.26 -6.80
CA TRP A 58 5.77 -14.19 -7.32
C TRP A 58 7.11 -14.74 -7.82
N GLU A 59 7.74 -15.66 -7.10
CA GLU A 59 8.96 -16.35 -7.53
C GLU A 59 8.75 -17.16 -8.81
N GLN A 60 7.59 -17.82 -8.94
CA GLN A 60 7.21 -18.53 -10.18
C GLN A 60 7.06 -17.60 -11.37
N ASN A 61 6.75 -16.32 -11.16
CA ASN A 61 6.77 -15.29 -12.20
C ASN A 61 8.19 -14.80 -12.56
N GLY A 62 9.23 -15.29 -11.88
CA GLY A 62 10.60 -14.82 -12.05
C GLY A 62 10.90 -13.49 -11.38
N TRP A 63 10.08 -13.08 -10.41
CA TRP A 63 10.29 -11.83 -9.68
C TRP A 63 11.30 -12.03 -8.55
N ARG A 64 12.11 -11.01 -8.30
CA ARG A 64 13.08 -11.02 -7.21
C ARG A 64 12.44 -10.47 -5.94
N LEU A 65 12.53 -11.24 -4.87
CA LEU A 65 11.99 -10.87 -3.57
C LEU A 65 13.13 -10.54 -2.62
N THR A 66 12.96 -9.47 -1.84
CA THR A 66 13.84 -9.08 -0.73
C THR A 66 12.96 -8.89 0.49
N SER A 67 13.20 -9.64 1.54
CA SER A 67 12.48 -9.50 2.81
C SER A 67 13.12 -8.45 3.70
N ALA A 68 12.29 -7.58 4.30
CA ALA A 68 12.71 -6.56 5.24
C ALA A 68 11.87 -6.60 6.51
N GLY A 69 12.50 -6.49 7.66
CA GLY A 69 11.85 -6.45 8.97
C GLY A 69 12.48 -5.40 9.88
N LEU A 70 11.87 -5.18 11.04
CA LEU A 70 12.44 -4.30 12.08
C LEU A 70 13.59 -4.97 12.83
N GLU A 71 13.57 -6.30 12.90
CA GLU A 71 14.59 -7.13 13.52
C GLU A 71 15.14 -8.14 12.50
N PRO A 72 16.40 -8.60 12.66
CA PRO A 72 17.00 -9.57 11.74
C PRO A 72 16.31 -10.94 11.75
N THR A 73 15.55 -11.21 12.80
CA THR A 73 14.81 -12.46 12.97
C THR A 73 13.44 -12.16 13.51
N LEU A 74 12.42 -12.54 12.74
CA LEU A 74 11.03 -12.37 13.10
C LEU A 74 10.47 -13.64 13.74
N ASN A 75 9.54 -13.47 14.69
CA ASN A 75 8.89 -14.58 15.35
C ASN A 75 7.70 -15.08 14.51
N PRO A 76 7.72 -16.33 14.05
CA PRO A 76 6.60 -16.89 13.32
C PRO A 76 5.52 -17.36 14.29
N CYS A 77 4.26 -17.04 14.02
CA CYS A 77 3.17 -17.51 14.88
C CYS A 77 2.63 -18.89 14.50
N SER A 78 2.82 -19.36 13.27
CA SER A 78 2.16 -20.58 12.79
C SER A 78 3.09 -21.76 12.53
N LEU A 79 4.35 -21.53 12.22
CA LEU A 79 5.29 -22.60 11.86
C LEU A 79 6.29 -22.92 12.97
N GLY A 80 6.39 -22.09 14.02
CA GLY A 80 7.35 -22.27 15.11
C GLY A 80 8.83 -22.17 14.68
N VAL A 81 9.07 -21.69 13.45
CA VAL A 81 10.41 -21.54 12.88
C VAL A 81 10.72 -20.05 12.74
N PRO A 82 11.87 -19.56 13.25
CA PRO A 82 12.26 -18.17 13.04
C PRO A 82 12.38 -17.85 11.55
N PHE A 83 11.95 -16.67 11.17
CA PHE A 83 12.12 -16.12 9.83
C PHE A 83 13.26 -15.10 9.84
N HIS A 84 14.31 -15.32 9.04
CA HIS A 84 15.41 -14.39 8.91
C HIS A 84 15.14 -13.49 7.70
N VAL A 85 15.17 -12.17 7.91
CA VAL A 85 15.01 -11.19 6.82
C VAL A 85 16.34 -10.94 6.11
N ASP A 86 16.26 -10.51 4.86
CA ASP A 86 17.44 -10.17 4.06
C ASP A 86 18.06 -8.84 4.46
N THR A 87 17.25 -7.90 4.94
CA THR A 87 17.68 -6.56 5.37
C THR A 87 16.78 -5.99 6.47
N LEU A 88 17.25 -4.95 7.14
CA LEU A 88 16.42 -4.20 8.10
C LEU A 88 15.70 -3.04 7.40
N ILE A 89 14.47 -2.76 7.82
CA ILE A 89 13.70 -1.59 7.35
C ILE A 89 14.50 -0.29 7.55
N THR A 90 15.23 -0.20 8.67
CA THR A 90 16.07 0.96 9.01
C THR A 90 17.32 1.12 8.13
N GLU A 91 17.71 0.09 7.38
CA GLU A 91 18.85 0.12 6.46
C GLU A 91 18.44 0.55 5.05
N ILE A 92 17.14 0.60 4.75
CA ILE A 92 16.62 0.98 3.45
C ILE A 92 16.57 2.51 3.38
N THR A 93 17.50 3.10 2.64
CA THR A 93 17.63 4.56 2.51
C THR A 93 16.98 5.11 1.26
N ASP A 94 16.75 4.28 0.24
CA ASP A 94 16.03 4.63 -0.97
C ASP A 94 15.32 3.40 -1.57
N LEU A 95 14.39 3.65 -2.47
CA LEU A 95 13.56 2.62 -3.11
C LEU A 95 13.88 2.43 -4.61
N THR A 96 14.98 3.02 -5.10
CA THR A 96 15.32 2.99 -6.55
C THR A 96 15.57 1.57 -7.07
N ASP A 97 15.95 0.65 -6.19
CA ASP A 97 16.18 -0.75 -6.53
C ASP A 97 14.94 -1.61 -6.52
N TYR A 98 13.76 -1.04 -6.21
CA TYR A 98 12.51 -1.77 -6.11
C TYR A 98 11.44 -1.21 -7.04
N ASP A 99 10.58 -2.09 -7.52
CA ASP A 99 9.42 -1.78 -8.34
C ASP A 99 8.13 -1.86 -7.54
N CYS A 100 8.17 -2.55 -6.40
CA CYS A 100 7.04 -2.78 -5.51
C CYS A 100 7.48 -2.83 -4.05
N LEU A 101 6.67 -2.24 -3.18
CA LEU A 101 6.68 -2.50 -1.74
C LEU A 101 5.46 -3.34 -1.40
N ALA A 102 5.66 -4.51 -0.79
CA ALA A 102 4.58 -5.41 -0.39
C ALA A 102 4.55 -5.56 1.12
N ILE A 103 3.46 -5.14 1.77
CA ILE A 103 3.22 -5.35 3.20
C ILE A 103 2.57 -6.72 3.36
N MET A 104 3.36 -7.67 3.86
CA MET A 104 2.97 -9.06 3.92
C MET A 104 2.03 -9.32 5.09
N GLN A 105 1.12 -10.29 4.92
CA GLN A 105 0.15 -10.62 5.95
C GLN A 105 0.81 -11.25 7.19
N SER A 106 0.34 -10.87 8.35
CA SER A 106 0.60 -11.54 9.63
C SER A 106 -0.52 -12.53 9.95
N VAL A 107 -0.29 -13.43 10.90
CA VAL A 107 -1.30 -14.39 11.37
C VAL A 107 -1.63 -14.22 12.85
N ALA A 108 -1.37 -13.06 13.42
CA ALA A 108 -1.85 -12.74 14.76
C ALA A 108 -3.37 -12.54 14.72
N TYR A 109 -4.11 -13.48 15.30
CA TYR A 109 -5.58 -13.44 15.36
C TYR A 109 -6.12 -12.76 16.63
N ASP A 110 -5.23 -12.31 17.49
CA ASP A 110 -5.53 -11.66 18.77
C ASP A 110 -5.69 -10.13 18.66
N GLY A 111 -5.64 -9.60 17.45
CA GLY A 111 -5.73 -8.16 17.20
C GLY A 111 -4.38 -7.44 17.13
N THR A 112 -3.25 -8.14 17.35
CA THR A 112 -1.90 -7.56 17.36
C THR A 112 -1.20 -7.61 15.99
N SER A 113 -1.94 -7.93 14.93
CA SER A 113 -1.38 -8.00 13.58
C SER A 113 -0.70 -6.70 13.17
N HIS A 114 0.59 -6.75 12.88
CA HIS A 114 1.43 -5.62 12.46
C HIS A 114 1.64 -4.51 13.51
N ASP A 115 1.36 -4.75 14.80
CA ASP A 115 1.52 -3.73 15.83
C ASP A 115 2.95 -3.20 15.93
N ASP A 116 3.95 -4.04 15.65
CA ASP A 116 5.36 -3.65 15.55
C ASP A 116 5.60 -2.65 14.42
N LEU A 117 5.08 -2.92 13.21
CA LEU A 117 5.19 -2.00 12.06
C LEU A 117 4.40 -0.71 12.30
N LEU A 118 3.24 -0.80 12.94
CA LEU A 118 2.42 0.37 13.30
C LEU A 118 3.11 1.28 14.31
N ALA A 119 3.95 0.72 15.18
CA ALA A 119 4.73 1.45 16.17
C ALA A 119 6.05 2.01 15.62
N SER A 120 6.46 1.63 14.39
CA SER A 120 7.72 2.08 13.78
C SER A 120 7.53 3.28 12.85
N PRO A 121 8.04 4.46 13.22
CA PRO A 121 8.04 5.62 12.33
C PRO A 121 8.78 5.35 11.01
N GLU A 122 9.84 4.53 11.04
CA GLU A 122 10.64 4.18 9.86
C GLU A 122 9.82 3.33 8.88
N ALA A 123 9.06 2.34 9.38
CA ALA A 123 8.19 1.53 8.55
C ALA A 123 7.09 2.38 7.90
N LEU A 124 6.43 3.25 8.66
CA LEU A 124 5.40 4.14 8.15
C LEU A 124 5.96 5.15 7.14
N ALA A 125 7.15 5.72 7.40
CA ALA A 125 7.81 6.63 6.48
C ALA A 125 8.16 5.94 5.15
N LEU A 126 8.66 4.69 5.20
CA LEU A 126 8.99 3.91 4.01
C LEU A 126 7.75 3.64 3.15
N VAL A 127 6.60 3.35 3.77
CA VAL A 127 5.32 3.18 3.05
C VAL A 127 4.89 4.49 2.40
N SER A 128 4.93 5.60 3.12
CA SER A 128 4.58 6.92 2.57
C SER A 128 5.50 7.31 1.42
N GLN A 129 6.80 7.03 1.54
CA GLN A 129 7.78 7.24 0.47
C GLN A 129 7.44 6.40 -0.77
N ALA A 130 7.20 5.09 -0.61
CA ALA A 130 6.87 4.19 -1.72
C ALA A 130 5.64 4.68 -2.49
N VAL A 131 4.57 5.08 -1.78
CA VAL A 131 3.37 5.61 -2.42
C VAL A 131 3.66 6.91 -3.16
N SER A 132 4.39 7.85 -2.54
CA SER A 132 4.68 9.16 -3.13
C SER A 132 5.62 9.08 -4.33
N GLU A 133 6.54 8.11 -4.34
CA GLU A 133 7.45 7.85 -5.47
C GLU A 133 6.79 7.05 -6.60
N GLY A 134 5.55 6.58 -6.40
CA GLY A 134 4.77 5.86 -7.40
C GLY A 134 5.17 4.39 -7.57
N LEU A 135 5.83 3.77 -6.58
CA LEU A 135 5.98 2.32 -6.56
C LEU A 135 4.60 1.68 -6.42
N LEU A 136 4.44 0.47 -6.96
CA LEU A 136 3.27 -0.33 -6.61
C LEU A 136 3.38 -0.71 -5.14
N VAL A 137 2.36 -0.38 -4.34
CA VAL A 137 2.30 -0.78 -2.93
C VAL A 137 1.19 -1.80 -2.77
N VAL A 138 1.57 -3.01 -2.35
CA VAL A 138 0.64 -4.12 -2.13
C VAL A 138 0.46 -4.33 -0.62
N ALA A 139 -0.78 -4.41 -0.16
CA ALA A 139 -1.06 -4.73 1.24
C ALA A 139 -2.16 -5.79 1.34
N THR A 140 -1.93 -6.80 2.19
CA THR A 140 -2.87 -7.90 2.36
C THR A 140 -3.27 -8.09 3.81
N CYS A 141 -4.55 -8.43 4.02
CA CYS A 141 -5.11 -8.71 5.33
C CYS A 141 -4.92 -7.52 6.30
N GLY A 142 -4.32 -7.77 7.46
CA GLY A 142 -3.95 -6.72 8.42
C GLY A 142 -2.89 -5.74 7.94
N GLY A 143 -2.13 -6.05 6.86
CA GLY A 143 -1.15 -5.12 6.28
C GLY A 143 -1.76 -3.80 5.80
N VAL A 144 -3.07 -3.78 5.51
CA VAL A 144 -3.78 -2.53 5.14
C VAL A 144 -3.82 -1.53 6.30
N ARG A 145 -3.71 -1.98 7.58
CA ARG A 145 -3.57 -1.10 8.74
C ARG A 145 -2.32 -0.21 8.63
N VAL A 146 -1.24 -0.77 8.10
CA VAL A 146 0.02 -0.03 7.96
C VAL A 146 -0.13 1.10 6.93
N LEU A 147 -0.91 0.88 5.84
CA LEU A 147 -1.26 1.94 4.90
C LEU A 147 -2.10 3.04 5.58
N ALA A 148 -3.08 2.65 6.40
CA ALA A 148 -3.91 3.60 7.15
C ALA A 148 -3.05 4.44 8.10
N ALA A 149 -2.17 3.81 8.88
CA ALA A 149 -1.27 4.49 9.81
C ALA A 149 -0.23 5.38 9.11
N ALA A 150 0.22 4.99 7.91
CA ALA A 150 1.11 5.80 7.08
C ALA A 150 0.42 7.03 6.45
N GLY A 151 -0.91 7.18 6.61
CA GLY A 151 -1.67 8.33 6.13
C GLY A 151 -1.82 8.40 4.60
N VAL A 152 -1.78 7.26 3.92
CA VAL A 152 -1.81 7.20 2.44
C VAL A 152 -3.15 6.79 1.86
N LEU A 153 -4.20 6.65 2.69
CA LEU A 153 -5.49 6.12 2.26
C LEU A 153 -6.58 7.16 2.02
N GLU A 154 -6.34 8.45 2.19
CA GLU A 154 -7.35 9.48 1.98
C GLU A 154 -7.92 9.41 0.55
N GLY A 155 -9.23 9.12 0.44
CA GLY A 155 -9.96 8.97 -0.82
C GLY A 155 -9.59 7.74 -1.65
N VAL A 156 -8.78 6.80 -1.13
CA VAL A 156 -8.36 5.58 -1.82
C VAL A 156 -9.40 4.49 -1.62
N VAL A 157 -9.75 3.78 -2.70
CA VAL A 157 -10.64 2.61 -2.64
C VAL A 157 -9.85 1.40 -2.21
N VAL A 158 -10.25 0.76 -1.11
CA VAL A 158 -9.52 -0.37 -0.53
C VAL A 158 -10.43 -1.53 -0.14
N THR A 159 -9.85 -2.72 -0.10
CA THR A 159 -10.35 -3.87 0.66
C THR A 159 -9.34 -4.27 1.72
N GLY A 160 -9.76 -4.92 2.77
CA GLY A 160 -8.88 -5.33 3.87
C GLY A 160 -9.65 -6.20 4.86
N TYR A 161 -8.96 -6.81 5.81
CA TYR A 161 -9.60 -7.67 6.79
C TYR A 161 -10.63 -6.88 7.62
N ALA A 162 -11.88 -7.36 7.66
CA ALA A 162 -13.01 -6.62 8.21
C ALA A 162 -12.87 -6.21 9.68
N ALA A 163 -12.08 -6.96 10.46
CA ALA A 163 -11.86 -6.63 11.87
C ALA A 163 -11.19 -5.25 12.08
N TYR A 164 -10.49 -4.73 11.06
CA TYR A 164 -9.79 -3.46 11.09
C TYR A 164 -10.45 -2.39 10.21
N SER A 165 -11.67 -2.63 9.73
CA SER A 165 -12.36 -1.75 8.77
C SER A 165 -12.51 -0.31 9.27
N GLN A 166 -12.71 -0.12 10.59
CA GLN A 166 -12.82 1.21 11.15
C GLN A 166 -11.53 2.02 11.01
N GLU A 167 -10.36 1.38 11.18
CA GLU A 167 -9.06 2.05 11.00
C GLU A 167 -8.90 2.56 9.56
N TYR A 168 -9.37 1.80 8.56
CA TYR A 168 -9.32 2.21 7.16
C TYR A 168 -10.23 3.41 6.88
N ILE A 169 -11.47 3.36 7.41
CA ILE A 169 -12.47 4.43 7.27
C ILE A 169 -11.98 5.71 7.95
N ASP A 170 -11.42 5.60 9.17
CA ASP A 170 -10.89 6.74 9.92
C ASP A 170 -9.69 7.39 9.21
N ALA A 171 -8.94 6.60 8.43
CA ALA A 171 -7.85 7.07 7.57
C ALA A 171 -8.35 7.66 6.22
N GLY A 172 -9.66 7.83 6.04
CA GLY A 172 -10.27 8.43 4.86
C GLY A 172 -10.45 7.50 3.66
N ALA A 173 -10.23 6.17 3.83
CA ALA A 173 -10.41 5.21 2.75
C ALA A 173 -11.88 4.94 2.39
N ILE A 174 -12.12 4.60 1.13
CA ILE A 174 -13.40 4.06 0.67
C ILE A 174 -13.34 2.54 0.77
N TYR A 175 -13.83 2.00 1.88
CA TYR A 175 -13.74 0.57 2.18
C TYR A 175 -14.84 -0.24 1.49
N MET A 176 -14.44 -1.24 0.70
CA MET A 176 -15.34 -2.07 -0.13
C MET A 176 -15.80 -3.38 0.54
N GLY A 177 -15.36 -3.64 1.78
CA GLY A 177 -15.60 -4.91 2.45
C GLY A 177 -14.44 -5.90 2.28
N ASP A 178 -14.56 -7.09 2.90
CA ASP A 178 -13.53 -8.13 2.89
C ASP A 178 -13.83 -9.31 1.94
N ASN A 179 -15.05 -9.38 1.39
CA ASN A 179 -15.51 -10.43 0.49
C ASN A 179 -15.51 -10.00 -0.99
N VAL A 180 -14.57 -9.12 -1.35
CA VAL A 180 -14.38 -8.65 -2.73
C VAL A 180 -13.01 -9.08 -3.25
N PRO A 181 -12.84 -9.19 -4.58
CA PRO A 181 -11.52 -9.41 -5.19
C PRO A 181 -10.51 -8.31 -4.78
N PRO A 182 -9.19 -8.53 -5.00
CA PRO A 182 -8.20 -7.50 -4.81
C PRO A 182 -8.57 -6.20 -5.53
N VAL A 183 -8.35 -5.07 -4.87
CA VAL A 183 -8.67 -3.73 -5.38
C VAL A 183 -7.38 -2.98 -5.65
N LEU A 184 -7.22 -2.51 -6.88
CA LEU A 184 -6.15 -1.60 -7.28
C LEU A 184 -6.74 -0.20 -7.48
N ASP A 185 -6.23 0.77 -6.73
CA ASP A 185 -6.54 2.18 -6.92
C ASP A 185 -5.23 2.99 -6.96
N GLY A 186 -4.99 3.62 -8.10
CA GLY A 186 -3.69 4.26 -8.36
C GLY A 186 -2.55 3.25 -8.37
N ASN A 187 -1.61 3.43 -7.44
CA ASN A 187 -0.49 2.52 -7.20
C ASN A 187 -0.64 1.72 -5.90
N ILE A 188 -1.84 1.64 -5.34
CA ILE A 188 -2.12 0.88 -4.12
C ILE A 188 -3.02 -0.31 -4.46
N LEU A 189 -2.51 -1.52 -4.24
CA LEU A 189 -3.22 -2.78 -4.43
C LEU A 189 -3.51 -3.41 -3.07
N THR A 190 -4.77 -3.58 -2.73
CA THR A 190 -5.19 -4.16 -1.45
C THR A 190 -5.96 -5.45 -1.62
N SER A 191 -5.86 -6.35 -0.64
CA SER A 191 -6.62 -7.59 -0.58
C SER A 191 -6.92 -7.98 0.86
N ALA A 192 -8.15 -8.38 1.16
CA ALA A 192 -8.52 -8.84 2.49
C ALA A 192 -7.86 -10.18 2.86
N HIS A 193 -7.61 -11.04 1.87
CA HIS A 193 -7.12 -12.39 2.08
C HIS A 193 -6.02 -12.75 1.07
N GLY A 194 -4.76 -12.44 1.38
CA GLY A 194 -3.62 -12.73 0.51
C GLY A 194 -3.55 -14.21 0.09
N ARG A 195 -3.82 -15.13 1.01
CA ARG A 195 -3.82 -16.58 0.74
C ARG A 195 -4.85 -16.99 -0.31
N TYR A 196 -6.07 -16.50 -0.22
CA TYR A 196 -7.15 -16.91 -1.15
C TYR A 196 -7.06 -16.22 -2.50
N TYR A 197 -6.45 -15.06 -2.55
CA TYR A 197 -6.34 -14.23 -3.74
C TYR A 197 -4.91 -14.13 -4.30
N CYS A 198 -3.96 -14.99 -3.85
CA CYS A 198 -2.56 -14.90 -4.26
C CYS A 198 -2.37 -14.85 -5.79
N HIS A 199 -3.10 -15.68 -6.55
CA HIS A 199 -3.04 -15.67 -8.01
C HIS A 199 -3.66 -14.39 -8.62
N GLN A 200 -4.76 -13.88 -8.05
CA GLN A 200 -5.40 -12.66 -8.55
C GLN A 200 -4.54 -11.42 -8.23
N ILE A 201 -3.94 -11.36 -7.04
CA ILE A 201 -2.96 -10.33 -6.68
C ILE A 201 -1.81 -10.34 -7.68
N SER A 202 -1.22 -11.52 -7.91
CA SER A 202 -0.10 -11.70 -8.84
C SER A 202 -0.47 -11.30 -10.27
N GLU A 203 -1.65 -11.67 -10.76
CA GLU A 203 -2.12 -11.30 -12.09
C GLU A 203 -2.34 -9.79 -12.21
N THR A 204 -2.92 -9.15 -11.19
CA THR A 204 -3.09 -7.70 -11.15
C THR A 204 -1.74 -6.98 -11.18
N MET A 205 -0.77 -7.45 -10.39
CA MET A 205 0.60 -6.92 -10.39
C MET A 205 1.26 -7.08 -11.77
N ARG A 206 1.14 -8.26 -12.40
CA ARG A 206 1.69 -8.54 -13.72
C ARG A 206 1.13 -7.58 -14.78
N GLN A 207 -0.18 -7.34 -14.76
CA GLN A 207 -0.85 -6.39 -15.66
C GLN A 207 -0.41 -4.95 -15.39
N TYR A 208 -0.25 -4.58 -14.12
CA TYR A 208 0.26 -3.26 -13.73
C TYR A 208 1.67 -3.03 -14.28
N PHE A 209 2.60 -3.96 -14.06
CA PHE A 209 3.97 -3.85 -14.55
C PHE A 209 4.06 -3.92 -16.09
N ALA A 210 3.16 -4.61 -16.74
CA ALA A 210 3.05 -4.62 -18.20
C ALA A 210 2.45 -3.32 -18.78
N GLY A 211 2.03 -2.36 -17.93
CA GLY A 211 1.37 -1.13 -18.37
C GLY A 211 -0.03 -1.35 -18.93
N GLN A 212 -0.64 -2.53 -18.70
CA GLN A 212 -1.99 -2.87 -19.18
C GLN A 212 -3.10 -2.33 -18.29
N LEU A 213 -2.78 -2.09 -17.00
CA LEU A 213 -3.67 -1.39 -16.07
C LEU A 213 -3.19 0.06 -16.02
N ALA A 214 -3.87 0.92 -16.77
CA ALA A 214 -3.81 2.33 -16.47
C ALA A 214 -4.37 2.53 -15.06
N ALA A 215 -3.76 3.38 -14.28
CA ALA A 215 -4.35 3.82 -13.04
C ALA A 215 -5.77 4.29 -13.32
N GLY A 216 -6.66 3.82 -12.48
CA GLY A 216 -8.06 4.17 -12.60
C GLY A 216 -8.24 5.67 -12.75
N PRO A 217 -9.31 6.13 -13.41
CA PRO A 217 -9.52 7.53 -13.64
C PRO A 217 -9.54 8.25 -12.29
N GLY A 218 -8.50 9.02 -12.04
CA GLY A 218 -8.50 9.95 -10.93
C GLY A 218 -9.75 10.83 -11.06
N LYS A 219 -10.66 10.66 -10.13
CA LYS A 219 -11.84 11.53 -10.00
C LYS A 219 -11.43 12.88 -9.47
#